data_6363af79f8bc37ed5f6e8c61c0094247
#
_entry.id   6363af79f8bc37ed5f6e8c61c0094247
#
_cell.length_a   1.000
_cell.length_b   1.000
_cell.length_c   1.000
_cell.angle_alpha   90.00
_cell.angle_beta   90.00
_cell.angle_gamma   90.00
#
_symmetry.space_group_name_H-M   'P 1'
#
loop_
_entity.id
_entity.type
_entity.pdbx_description
1 polymer ?
#
loop_
_entity_poly.entity_id
_entity_poly.type
_entity_poly.pdbx_seq_one_letter_code
_entity_poly.pdbx_strand_id
1 'polypeptide(L)'
;MGYSFHREGPTFLQFNPPNDQTLPLDLMLVSDDTFAKLLAEAVPAPASAAGAKVVSLQHLLALKCHAIKHGHEGRIVKDAEDVIQLALVNKLDVDEPIIRDLFMRHGTVELYEKVRRLCRQS
;
A
#
# COMPACT_ATOMS: atom_id res chain seq x y z
N MET A 1 19.88 -15.64 -1.10
CA MET A 1 18.84 -15.26 -0.17
C MET A 1 17.80 -16.34 0.12
N GLY A 2 17.75 -17.39 -0.67
CA GLY A 2 16.91 -18.55 -0.42
C GLY A 2 15.43 -18.42 -0.71
N TYR A 3 14.96 -17.30 -1.26
CA TYR A 3 13.56 -17.19 -1.66
C TYR A 3 13.28 -18.05 -2.88
N SER A 4 12.09 -18.66 -2.92
CA SER A 4 11.64 -19.47 -4.04
C SER A 4 10.38 -18.85 -4.66
N PHE A 5 10.28 -18.97 -5.99
CA PHE A 5 9.09 -18.48 -6.71
C PHE A 5 7.84 -19.21 -6.22
N HIS A 6 6.79 -18.45 -5.96
CA HIS A 6 5.51 -19.01 -5.53
C HIS A 6 4.45 -18.88 -6.63
N ARG A 7 4.14 -17.67 -7.05
CA ARG A 7 3.16 -17.44 -8.12
C ARG A 7 3.29 -16.04 -8.71
N GLU A 8 2.67 -15.84 -9.86
CA GLU A 8 2.61 -14.55 -10.50
C GLU A 8 1.19 -14.22 -10.97
N GLY A 9 0.92 -12.94 -11.14
CA GLY A 9 -0.29 -12.42 -11.76
C GLY A 9 0.11 -11.35 -12.77
N PRO A 10 -0.87 -10.66 -13.39
CA PRO A 10 -0.58 -9.60 -14.37
C PRO A 10 0.23 -8.44 -13.78
N THR A 11 0.13 -8.19 -12.48
CA THR A 11 0.72 -7.02 -11.84
C THR A 11 1.59 -7.36 -10.64
N PHE A 12 1.88 -8.63 -10.39
CA PHE A 12 2.66 -9.01 -9.21
C PHE A 12 3.45 -10.30 -9.41
N LEU A 13 4.50 -10.43 -8.60
CA LEU A 13 5.28 -11.66 -8.42
C LEU A 13 5.37 -11.94 -6.93
N GLN A 14 5.15 -13.18 -6.52
CA GLN A 14 5.24 -13.58 -5.12
C GLN A 14 6.28 -14.67 -4.92
N PHE A 15 7.06 -14.53 -3.85
CA PHE A 15 8.12 -15.47 -3.48
C PHE A 15 7.93 -15.96 -2.06
N ASN A 16 8.13 -17.27 -1.87
CA ASN A 16 8.13 -17.86 -0.55
C ASN A 16 9.44 -17.61 0.17
N PRO A 17 9.39 -17.35 1.49
CA PRO A 17 10.62 -17.16 2.27
C PRO A 17 11.39 -18.48 2.45
N PRO A 18 12.69 -18.41 2.74
CA PRO A 18 13.51 -19.61 2.96
C PRO A 18 13.21 -20.34 4.27
N ASN A 19 12.53 -19.69 5.22
CA ASN A 19 12.21 -20.27 6.53
C ASN A 19 11.01 -19.52 7.15
N ASP A 20 10.54 -20.02 8.31
CA ASP A 20 9.38 -19.48 8.99
C ASP A 20 9.65 -18.14 9.70
N GLN A 21 10.92 -17.73 9.80
CA GLN A 21 11.31 -16.50 10.49
C GLN A 21 11.43 -15.32 9.56
N THR A 22 11.33 -15.54 8.23
CA THR A 22 11.37 -14.47 7.23
C THR A 22 10.01 -14.30 6.59
N LEU A 23 9.72 -13.07 6.17
CA LEU A 23 8.44 -12.73 5.56
C LEU A 23 8.42 -13.11 4.07
N PRO A 24 7.24 -13.43 3.52
CA PRO A 24 7.08 -13.56 2.08
C PRO A 24 7.47 -12.26 1.37
N LEU A 25 7.91 -12.37 0.13
CA LEU A 25 8.27 -11.22 -0.70
C LEU A 25 7.26 -11.09 -1.83
N ASP A 26 6.61 -9.94 -1.88
CA ASP A 26 5.68 -9.59 -2.95
C ASP A 26 6.25 -8.43 -3.75
N LEU A 27 6.37 -8.60 -5.06
CA LEU A 27 6.79 -7.55 -5.98
C LEU A 27 5.58 -7.08 -6.78
N MET A 28 5.29 -5.79 -6.69
CA MET A 28 4.24 -5.17 -7.49
C MET A 28 4.88 -4.61 -8.76
N LEU A 29 4.31 -4.99 -9.91
CA LEU A 29 4.80 -4.53 -11.20
C LEU A 29 4.01 -3.30 -11.62
N VAL A 30 4.72 -2.21 -11.88
CA VAL A 30 4.12 -0.94 -12.29
C VAL A 30 4.79 -0.47 -13.58
N SER A 31 4.14 0.48 -14.27
CA SER A 31 4.74 1.11 -15.46
C SER A 31 5.97 1.94 -15.06
N ASP A 32 6.83 2.23 -16.04
CA ASP A 32 8.02 3.06 -15.81
C ASP A 32 7.64 4.45 -15.29
N ASP A 33 6.56 5.03 -15.82
CA ASP A 33 6.07 6.34 -15.36
C ASP A 33 5.63 6.30 -13.90
N THR A 34 4.88 5.26 -13.51
CA THR A 34 4.44 5.09 -12.13
C THR A 34 5.64 4.89 -11.21
N PHE A 35 6.59 4.05 -11.61
CA PHE A 35 7.79 3.81 -10.82
C PHE A 35 8.60 5.10 -10.61
N ALA A 36 8.76 5.91 -11.65
CA ALA A 36 9.45 7.19 -11.55
C ALA A 36 8.78 8.14 -10.55
N LYS A 37 7.45 8.21 -10.57
CA LYS A 37 6.69 9.03 -9.61
C LYS A 37 6.85 8.54 -8.18
N LEU A 38 6.77 7.23 -7.96
CA LEU A 38 6.95 6.64 -6.64
C LEU A 38 8.35 6.91 -6.09
N LEU A 39 9.35 6.73 -6.94
CA LEU A 39 10.75 6.92 -6.56
C LEU A 39 11.06 8.38 -6.23
N ALA A 40 10.48 9.34 -6.99
CA ALA A 40 10.73 10.77 -6.80
C ALA A 40 10.35 11.25 -5.40
N GLU A 41 9.33 10.66 -4.78
CA GLU A 41 8.85 11.04 -3.45
C GLU A 41 9.16 10.00 -2.38
N ALA A 42 9.91 8.94 -2.73
CA ALA A 42 10.29 7.91 -1.77
C ALA A 42 11.23 8.49 -0.70
N VAL A 43 11.13 7.94 0.50
CA VAL A 43 11.94 8.37 1.64
C VAL A 43 13.00 7.31 1.97
N PRO A 44 14.13 7.70 2.59
CA PRO A 44 15.14 6.72 2.99
C PRO A 44 14.56 5.69 3.96
N ALA A 45 14.94 4.43 3.79
CA ALA A 45 14.58 3.37 4.72
C ALA A 45 15.36 3.53 6.03
N PRO A 46 14.91 2.86 7.12
CA PRO A 46 15.66 2.84 8.38
C PRO A 46 17.10 2.39 8.17
N ALA A 47 17.99 2.77 9.08
CA ALA A 47 19.44 2.50 8.99
C ALA A 47 19.78 1.02 8.76
N SER A 48 18.93 0.11 9.25
CA SER A 48 19.10 -1.34 9.07
C SER A 48 18.97 -1.80 7.61
N ALA A 49 18.41 -0.96 6.74
CA ALA A 49 18.23 -1.25 5.33
C ALA A 49 18.93 -0.19 4.47
N ALA A 50 20.21 0.03 4.72
CA ALA A 50 21.01 1.07 4.09
C ALA A 50 20.92 1.02 2.57
N GLY A 51 20.70 2.18 1.94
CA GLY A 51 20.58 2.31 0.50
C GLY A 51 19.20 2.02 -0.07
N ALA A 52 18.28 1.48 0.73
CA ALA A 52 16.90 1.24 0.30
C ALA A 52 16.05 2.49 0.48
N LYS A 53 14.96 2.57 -0.27
CA LYS A 53 13.97 3.64 -0.15
C LYS A 53 12.59 3.04 0.05
N VAL A 54 11.73 3.78 0.75
CA VAL A 54 10.36 3.40 1.03
C VAL A 54 9.43 4.40 0.36
N VAL A 55 8.35 3.91 -0.27
CA VAL A 55 7.35 4.80 -0.87
C VAL A 55 6.78 5.74 0.19
N SER A 56 6.41 6.95 -0.23
CA SER A 56 5.75 7.91 0.67
C SER A 56 4.43 7.35 1.17
N LEU A 57 3.96 7.84 2.33
CA LEU A 57 2.68 7.43 2.89
C LEU A 57 1.53 7.67 1.90
N GLN A 58 1.52 8.83 1.24
CA GLN A 58 0.47 9.14 0.27
C GLN A 58 0.50 8.18 -0.91
N HIS A 59 1.68 7.85 -1.44
CA HIS A 59 1.79 6.88 -2.53
C HIS A 59 1.37 5.48 -2.08
N LEU A 60 1.74 5.06 -0.88
CA LEU A 60 1.32 3.76 -0.34
C LEU A 60 -0.20 3.68 -0.23
N LEU A 61 -0.83 4.74 0.29
CA LEU A 61 -2.29 4.81 0.36
C LEU A 61 -2.93 4.74 -1.03
N ALA A 62 -2.38 5.49 -1.99
CA ALA A 62 -2.89 5.47 -3.36
C ALA A 62 -2.81 4.07 -3.99
N LEU A 63 -1.68 3.38 -3.80
CA LEU A 63 -1.51 2.01 -4.29
C LEU A 63 -2.50 1.05 -3.64
N LYS A 64 -2.70 1.15 -2.33
CA LYS A 64 -3.67 0.31 -1.60
C LYS A 64 -5.10 0.59 -2.04
N CYS A 65 -5.46 1.86 -2.20
CA CYS A 65 -6.79 2.24 -2.68
C CYS A 65 -7.04 1.71 -4.09
N HIS A 66 -6.04 1.80 -4.96
CA HIS A 66 -6.14 1.27 -6.33
C HIS A 66 -6.33 -0.26 -6.32
N ALA A 67 -5.58 -0.96 -5.48
CA ALA A 67 -5.71 -2.42 -5.33
C ALA A 67 -7.11 -2.81 -4.86
N ILE A 68 -7.70 -2.06 -3.95
CA ILE A 68 -9.07 -2.30 -3.46
C ILE A 68 -10.08 -2.09 -4.58
N LYS A 69 -9.93 -1.00 -5.33
CA LYS A 69 -10.85 -0.65 -6.42
C LYS A 69 -10.86 -1.69 -7.54
N HIS A 70 -9.72 -2.30 -7.83
CA HIS A 70 -9.54 -3.23 -8.95
C HIS A 70 -9.20 -4.66 -8.52
N GLY A 71 -9.21 -4.93 -7.22
CA GLY A 71 -8.76 -6.21 -6.68
C GLY A 71 -9.85 -7.27 -6.60
N HIS A 72 -9.43 -8.48 -6.25
CA HIS A 72 -10.31 -9.61 -5.98
C HIS A 72 -10.85 -9.53 -4.55
N GLU A 73 -12.05 -10.07 -4.34
CA GLU A 73 -12.74 -10.01 -3.03
C GLU A 73 -11.88 -10.48 -1.86
N GLY A 74 -11.11 -11.55 -2.03
CA GLY A 74 -10.27 -12.09 -0.96
C GLY A 74 -9.15 -11.14 -0.53
N ARG A 75 -8.74 -10.24 -1.40
CA ARG A 75 -7.68 -9.27 -1.12
C ARG A 75 -8.22 -7.93 -0.64
N ILE A 76 -9.44 -7.60 -1.02
CA ILE A 76 -10.08 -6.32 -0.68
C ILE A 76 -10.16 -6.12 0.83
N VAL A 77 -10.55 -7.15 1.57
CA VAL A 77 -10.69 -7.06 3.03
C VAL A 77 -9.35 -6.72 3.68
N LYS A 78 -8.29 -7.41 3.30
CA LYS A 78 -6.95 -7.17 3.85
C LYS A 78 -6.44 -5.78 3.50
N ASP A 79 -6.57 -5.38 2.24
CA ASP A 79 -6.09 -4.08 1.79
C ASP A 79 -6.89 -2.93 2.43
N ALA A 80 -8.20 -3.12 2.63
CA ALA A 80 -9.01 -2.14 3.34
C ALA A 80 -8.58 -1.99 4.80
N GLU A 81 -8.28 -3.10 5.47
CA GLU A 81 -7.76 -3.08 6.83
C GLU A 81 -6.40 -2.37 6.89
N ASP A 82 -5.52 -2.63 5.94
CA ASP A 82 -4.22 -1.97 5.85
C ASP A 82 -4.39 -0.44 5.72
N VAL A 83 -5.31 0.01 4.88
CA VAL A 83 -5.60 1.45 4.70
C VAL A 83 -6.09 2.07 6.01
N ILE A 84 -6.99 1.39 6.69
CA ILE A 84 -7.52 1.87 7.98
C ILE A 84 -6.38 1.99 9.01
N GLN A 85 -5.54 0.97 9.11
CA GLN A 85 -4.42 0.98 10.06
C GLN A 85 -3.40 2.07 9.72
N LEU A 86 -3.10 2.26 8.44
CA LEU A 86 -2.20 3.34 8.01
C LEU A 86 -2.74 4.71 8.42
N ALA A 87 -4.05 4.93 8.25
CA ALA A 87 -4.69 6.18 8.63
C ALA A 87 -4.65 6.41 10.14
N LEU A 88 -4.96 5.37 10.93
CA LEU A 88 -4.99 5.46 12.39
C LEU A 88 -3.60 5.65 12.98
N VAL A 89 -2.63 4.83 12.56
CA VAL A 89 -1.27 4.87 13.10
C VAL A 89 -0.59 6.21 12.80
N ASN A 90 -0.82 6.75 11.61
CA ASN A 90 -0.22 8.02 11.18
C ASN A 90 -1.06 9.24 11.56
N LYS A 91 -2.19 9.04 12.23
CA LYS A 91 -3.10 10.11 12.65
C LYS A 91 -3.46 11.04 11.48
N LEU A 92 -3.81 10.44 10.34
CA LEU A 92 -4.15 11.19 9.14
C LEU A 92 -5.41 12.02 9.35
N ASP A 93 -5.36 13.26 8.88
CA ASP A 93 -6.56 14.07 8.76
C ASP A 93 -7.24 13.74 7.44
N VAL A 94 -8.20 12.82 7.50
CA VAL A 94 -8.91 12.35 6.30
C VAL A 94 -9.86 13.39 5.71
N ASP A 95 -10.12 14.47 6.44
CA ASP A 95 -10.92 15.59 5.93
C ASP A 95 -10.06 16.61 5.17
N GLU A 96 -8.72 16.48 5.25
CA GLU A 96 -7.82 17.32 4.47
C GLU A 96 -8.04 17.10 2.98
N PRO A 97 -8.18 18.19 2.19
CA PRO A 97 -8.50 18.07 0.76
C PRO A 97 -7.57 17.15 -0.03
N ILE A 98 -6.27 17.17 0.25
CA ILE A 98 -5.30 16.32 -0.46
C ILE A 98 -5.52 14.83 -0.20
N ILE A 99 -5.89 14.47 1.04
CA ILE A 99 -6.19 13.09 1.41
C ILE A 99 -7.53 12.67 0.83
N ARG A 100 -8.54 13.51 0.94
CA ARG A 100 -9.85 13.25 0.35
C ARG A 100 -9.75 13.01 -1.15
N ASP A 101 -9.02 13.87 -1.87
CA ASP A 101 -8.83 13.74 -3.31
C ASP A 101 -8.10 12.44 -3.67
N LEU A 102 -7.15 12.02 -2.85
CA LEU A 102 -6.45 10.76 -3.05
C LEU A 102 -7.42 9.58 -3.04
N PHE A 103 -8.30 9.52 -2.04
CA PHE A 103 -9.32 8.47 -1.94
C PHE A 103 -10.32 8.51 -3.11
N MET A 104 -10.74 9.71 -3.51
CA MET A 104 -11.68 9.85 -4.62
C MET A 104 -11.07 9.49 -5.97
N ARG A 105 -9.78 9.79 -6.16
CA ARG A 105 -9.08 9.50 -7.40
C ARG A 105 -8.70 8.02 -7.53
N HIS A 106 -8.17 7.42 -6.46
CA HIS A 106 -7.58 6.09 -6.50
C HIS A 106 -8.42 5.01 -5.84
N GLY A 107 -9.34 5.37 -4.98
CA GLY A 107 -10.16 4.45 -4.23
C GLY A 107 -11.64 4.54 -4.57
N THR A 108 -12.47 4.25 -3.56
CA THR A 108 -13.92 4.30 -3.68
C THR A 108 -14.49 5.21 -2.60
N VAL A 109 -15.71 5.73 -2.85
CA VAL A 109 -16.42 6.55 -1.86
C VAL A 109 -16.71 5.73 -0.60
N GLU A 110 -17.09 4.48 -0.77
CA GLU A 110 -17.41 3.56 0.33
C GLU A 110 -16.21 3.37 1.26
N LEU A 111 -15.03 3.19 0.69
CA LEU A 111 -13.80 3.06 1.47
C LEU A 111 -13.50 4.36 2.23
N TYR A 112 -13.60 5.49 1.56
CA TYR A 112 -13.35 6.79 2.18
C TYR A 112 -14.27 7.03 3.38
N GLU A 113 -15.57 6.79 3.21
CA GLU A 113 -16.56 6.98 4.27
C GLU A 113 -16.29 6.05 5.47
N LYS A 114 -15.88 4.81 5.19
CA LYS A 114 -15.54 3.85 6.23
C LYS A 114 -14.31 4.30 7.04
N VAL A 115 -13.26 4.72 6.36
CA VAL A 115 -12.03 5.20 7.00
C VAL A 115 -12.33 6.45 7.83
N ARG A 116 -13.07 7.40 7.25
CA ARG A 116 -13.46 8.63 7.92
C ARG A 116 -14.23 8.37 9.21
N ARG A 117 -15.20 7.47 9.15
CA ARG A 117 -16.00 7.10 10.32
C ARG A 117 -15.13 6.50 11.42
N LEU A 118 -14.24 5.57 11.07
CA LEU A 118 -13.37 4.91 12.04
C LEU A 118 -12.33 5.85 12.62
N CYS A 119 -11.78 6.77 11.85
CA CYS A 119 -10.86 7.77 12.35
C CYS A 119 -11.52 8.74 13.33
N ARG A 120 -12.79 9.06 13.13
CA ARG A 120 -13.54 9.94 14.03
C ARG A 120 -13.91 9.28 15.35
N GLN A 121 -13.96 7.95 15.39
CA GLN A 121 -14.27 7.18 16.59
C GLN A 121 -13.05 6.92 17.48
N SER A 122 -11.88 7.23 16.99
CA SER A 122 -10.60 6.93 17.70
C SER A 122 -10.16 8.08 18.60
#